data_2f8e9ce13bcf8f464ae21e3a07725daf
#
_entry.id   2f8e9ce13bcf8f464ae21e3a07725daf
#
_cell.length_a   1.000
_cell.length_b   1.000
_cell.length_c   1.000
_cell.angle_alpha   90.00
_cell.angle_beta   90.00
_cell.angle_gamma   90.00
#
_symmetry.space_group_name_H-M   'P 1'
#
loop_
_entity.id
_entity.type
_entity.pdbx_description
1 polymer ?
#
loop_
_entity_poly.entity_id
_entity_poly.type
_entity_poly.pdbx_seq_one_letter_code
_entity_poly.pdbx_strand_id
1 'polypeptide(L)'
;MRKLSLLFVISLVAILSSCEEYPDLKDGLFAEFKTNEGDFIVKFYHEKAPMTVANFVALAEGKHPEVTDSLKNKPYFDGLIFHRIIDGFMIQGGSPNGKG
;
A
#
# COMPACT_ATOMS: atom_id res chain seq x y z
N MET A 1 -39.39 -1.59 10.12
CA MET A 1 -38.71 -2.67 9.43
C MET A 1 -38.28 -2.31 8.01
N ARG A 2 -39.16 -1.68 7.21
CA ARG A 2 -38.82 -1.27 5.84
C ARG A 2 -37.64 -0.29 5.76
N LYS A 3 -37.51 0.63 6.72
CA LYS A 3 -36.41 1.60 6.76
C LYS A 3 -35.07 0.94 7.08
N LEU A 4 -35.05 -0.11 7.89
CA LEU A 4 -33.82 -0.86 8.22
C LEU A 4 -33.29 -1.64 7.01
N SER A 5 -34.19 -2.26 6.23
CA SER A 5 -33.81 -2.97 5.01
C SER A 5 -33.19 -2.02 3.97
N LEU A 6 -33.77 -0.83 3.82
CA LEU A 6 -33.28 0.17 2.87
C LEU A 6 -31.88 0.68 3.27
N LEU A 7 -31.66 0.94 4.56
CA LEU A 7 -30.36 1.35 5.07
C LEU A 7 -29.30 0.27 4.86
N PHE A 8 -29.66 -0.99 5.04
CA PHE A 8 -28.76 -2.11 4.82
C PHE A 8 -28.35 -2.21 3.34
N VAL A 9 -29.29 -2.05 2.42
CA VAL A 9 -29.02 -2.08 0.98
C VAL A 9 -28.10 -0.92 0.57
N ILE A 10 -28.32 0.28 1.08
CA ILE A 10 -27.49 1.44 0.80
C ILE A 10 -26.06 1.21 1.30
N SER A 11 -25.90 0.65 2.50
CA SER A 11 -24.59 0.32 3.07
C SER A 11 -23.86 -0.71 2.22
N LEU A 12 -24.54 -1.72 1.71
CA LEU A 12 -23.96 -2.75 0.84
C LEU A 12 -23.49 -2.16 -0.49
N VAL A 13 -24.27 -1.27 -1.09
CA VAL A 13 -23.89 -0.58 -2.34
C VAL A 13 -22.65 0.30 -2.12
N ALA A 14 -22.56 0.99 -1.00
CA ALA A 14 -21.40 1.80 -0.67
C ALA A 14 -20.12 0.95 -0.54
N ILE A 15 -20.22 -0.24 0.07
CA ILE A 15 -19.09 -1.17 0.18
C ILE A 15 -18.66 -1.66 -1.21
N LEU A 16 -19.59 -2.00 -2.08
CA LEU A 16 -19.28 -2.45 -3.45
C LEU A 16 -18.63 -1.35 -4.27
N SER A 17 -19.08 -0.10 -4.15
CA SER A 17 -18.50 1.00 -4.91
C SER A 17 -17.09 1.36 -4.44
N SER A 18 -16.73 1.11 -3.17
CA SER A 18 -15.38 1.36 -2.67
C SER A 18 -14.34 0.40 -3.25
N CYS A 19 -14.75 -0.73 -3.83
CA CYS A 19 -13.85 -1.68 -4.49
C CYS A 19 -13.46 -1.26 -5.91
N GLU A 20 -14.04 -0.19 -6.45
CA GLU A 20 -13.82 0.28 -7.82
C GLU A 20 -13.06 1.60 -7.91
N GLU A 21 -12.17 1.87 -6.94
CA GLU A 21 -11.39 3.11 -6.91
C GLU A 21 -10.51 3.28 -8.16
N TYR A 22 -10.06 2.16 -8.74
CA TYR A 22 -9.21 2.16 -9.94
C TYR A 22 -9.76 1.20 -10.99
N PRO A 23 -10.85 1.57 -11.68
CA PRO A 23 -11.50 0.66 -12.64
C PRO A 23 -10.65 0.33 -13.88
N ASP A 24 -9.65 1.17 -14.19
CA ASP A 24 -8.77 0.95 -15.34
C ASP A 24 -7.66 -0.06 -15.06
N LEU A 25 -7.46 -0.47 -13.81
CA LEU A 25 -6.46 -1.47 -13.47
C LEU A 25 -7.00 -2.88 -13.69
N LYS A 26 -6.19 -3.70 -14.36
CA LYS A 26 -6.49 -5.12 -14.55
C LYS A 26 -6.22 -5.89 -13.26
N ASP A 27 -6.66 -7.15 -13.23
CA ASP A 27 -6.42 -8.03 -12.09
C ASP A 27 -4.93 -8.11 -11.76
N GLY A 28 -4.61 -8.10 -10.48
CA GLY A 28 -3.24 -8.15 -10.01
C GLY A 28 -3.09 -7.61 -8.62
N LEU A 29 -1.85 -7.59 -8.14
CA LEU A 29 -1.49 -7.01 -6.85
C LEU A 29 -0.79 -5.68 -7.10
N PHE A 30 -1.34 -4.62 -6.51
CA PHE A 30 -0.86 -3.26 -6.71
C PHE A 30 -0.64 -2.57 -5.37
N ALA A 31 0.29 -1.61 -5.34
CA ALA A 31 0.43 -0.68 -4.23
C ALA A 31 0.22 0.75 -4.72
N GLU A 32 -0.57 1.51 -3.97
CA GLU A 32 -0.72 2.94 -4.18
C GLU A 32 0.25 3.68 -3.27
N PHE A 33 1.09 4.52 -3.85
CA PHE A 33 2.04 5.35 -3.12
C PHE A 33 1.52 6.77 -3.08
N LYS A 34 1.12 7.21 -1.88
CA LYS A 34 0.64 8.58 -1.66
C LYS A 34 1.79 9.42 -1.13
N THR A 35 2.27 10.34 -1.96
CA THR A 35 3.38 11.22 -1.59
C THR A 35 2.97 12.67 -1.64
N ASN A 36 3.76 13.54 -1.01
CA ASN A 36 3.51 14.98 -1.04
C ASN A 36 3.72 15.61 -2.43
N GLU A 37 4.40 14.91 -3.34
CA GLU A 37 4.64 15.37 -4.72
C GLU A 37 3.69 14.73 -5.72
N GLY A 38 2.78 13.86 -5.28
CA GLY A 38 1.81 13.17 -6.10
C GLY A 38 1.70 11.71 -5.78
N ASP A 39 0.69 11.08 -6.32
CA ASP A 39 0.38 9.67 -6.07
C ASP A 39 0.73 8.86 -7.31
N PHE A 40 1.19 7.62 -7.10
CA PHE A 40 1.45 6.69 -8.19
C PHE A 40 1.15 5.27 -7.75
N ILE A 41 0.99 4.38 -8.73
CA ILE A 41 0.63 2.99 -8.50
C ILE A 41 1.71 2.09 -9.06
N VAL A 42 2.10 1.08 -8.29
CA VAL A 42 3.10 0.08 -8.67
C VAL A 42 2.44 -1.28 -8.74
N LYS A 43 2.69 -2.00 -9.83
CA LYS A 43 2.25 -3.39 -9.98
C LYS A 43 3.34 -4.32 -9.47
N PHE A 44 2.93 -5.30 -8.66
CA PHE A 44 3.86 -6.31 -8.16
C PHE A 44 3.85 -7.55 -9.05
N TYR A 45 5.03 -8.09 -9.30
CA TYR A 45 5.20 -9.37 -10.00
C TYR A 45 5.30 -10.51 -8.98
N HIS A 46 4.22 -10.72 -8.24
CA HIS A 46 4.19 -11.69 -7.14
C HIS A 46 4.35 -13.15 -7.60
N GLU A 47 4.03 -13.45 -8.85
CA GLU A 47 4.23 -14.78 -9.41
C GLU A 47 5.70 -15.06 -9.74
N LYS A 48 6.45 -14.02 -10.16
CA LYS A 48 7.87 -14.14 -10.52
C LYS A 48 8.80 -13.95 -9.33
N ALA A 49 8.41 -13.12 -8.37
CA ALA A 49 9.23 -12.78 -7.21
C ALA A 49 8.39 -12.83 -5.92
N PRO A 50 7.86 -14.00 -5.53
CA PRO A 50 6.92 -14.07 -4.41
C PRO A 50 7.53 -13.67 -3.07
N MET A 51 8.78 -14.02 -2.81
CA MET A 51 9.42 -13.67 -1.53
C MET A 51 9.69 -12.18 -1.41
N THR A 52 10.13 -11.54 -2.49
CA THR A 52 10.38 -10.10 -2.52
C THR A 52 9.08 -9.33 -2.31
N VAL A 53 8.01 -9.72 -2.99
CA VAL A 53 6.70 -9.09 -2.87
C VAL A 53 6.12 -9.31 -1.49
N ALA A 54 6.21 -10.54 -0.95
CA ALA A 54 5.71 -10.85 0.40
C ALA A 54 6.41 -10.02 1.47
N ASN A 55 7.72 -9.83 1.35
CA ASN A 55 8.49 -8.97 2.26
C ASN A 55 7.98 -7.53 2.24
N PHE A 56 7.80 -6.98 1.05
CA PHE A 56 7.31 -5.60 0.90
C PHE A 56 5.89 -5.43 1.48
N VAL A 57 4.98 -6.34 1.13
CA VAL A 57 3.59 -6.27 1.59
C VAL A 57 3.50 -6.41 3.12
N ALA A 58 4.26 -7.33 3.70
CA ALA A 58 4.28 -7.52 5.15
C ALA A 58 4.78 -6.26 5.87
N LEU A 59 5.81 -5.61 5.35
CA LEU A 59 6.30 -4.34 5.89
C LEU A 59 5.25 -3.24 5.77
N ALA A 60 4.64 -3.11 4.59
CA ALA A 60 3.63 -2.08 4.34
C ALA A 60 2.41 -2.24 5.25
N GLU A 61 2.01 -3.46 5.55
CA GLU A 61 0.87 -3.75 6.41
C GLU A 61 1.19 -3.77 7.91
N GLY A 62 2.46 -3.64 8.28
CA GLY A 62 2.88 -3.68 9.67
C GLY A 62 2.89 -5.08 10.28
N LYS A 63 3.02 -6.11 9.46
CA LYS A 63 2.93 -7.53 9.88
C LYS A 63 4.23 -8.32 9.73
N HIS A 64 5.33 -7.65 9.42
CA HIS A 64 6.61 -8.35 9.22
C HIS A 64 7.16 -8.83 10.57
N PRO A 65 7.53 -10.13 10.69
CA PRO A 65 7.96 -10.70 11.98
C PRO A 65 9.36 -10.28 12.42
N GLU A 66 10.21 -9.81 11.51
CA GLU A 66 11.62 -9.55 11.78
C GLU A 66 11.94 -8.08 12.02
N VAL A 67 10.94 -7.20 12.03
CA VAL A 67 11.19 -5.79 12.39
C VAL A 67 11.41 -5.65 13.90
N THR A 68 12.09 -4.57 14.29
CA THR A 68 12.30 -4.25 15.71
C THR A 68 10.97 -3.99 16.40
N ASP A 69 10.93 -4.16 17.72
CA ASP A 69 9.70 -4.01 18.49
C ASP A 69 9.05 -2.64 18.35
N SER A 70 9.84 -1.60 18.17
CA SER A 70 9.34 -0.24 17.96
C SER A 70 8.58 -0.08 16.64
N LEU A 71 8.84 -0.95 15.65
CA LEU A 71 8.24 -0.90 14.32
C LEU A 71 7.13 -1.94 14.12
N LYS A 72 6.95 -2.88 15.04
CA LYS A 72 5.92 -3.90 14.95
C LYS A 72 4.52 -3.28 14.99
N ASN A 73 3.61 -3.85 14.22
CA ASN A 73 2.21 -3.44 14.13
C ASN A 73 2.02 -2.02 13.59
N LYS A 74 3.03 -1.50 12.88
CA LYS A 74 2.97 -0.18 12.23
C LYS A 74 3.26 -0.33 10.74
N PRO A 75 2.53 0.39 9.86
CA PRO A 75 2.87 0.43 8.45
C PRO A 75 4.29 1.00 8.29
N TYR A 76 5.21 0.16 7.83
CA TYR A 76 6.64 0.48 7.82
C TYR A 76 6.97 1.70 6.96
N PHE A 77 6.33 1.79 5.79
CA PHE A 77 6.68 2.82 4.79
C PHE A 77 6.00 4.17 5.05
N ASP A 78 5.01 4.23 5.93
CA ASP A 78 4.33 5.48 6.21
C ASP A 78 5.26 6.48 6.89
N GLY A 79 5.29 7.70 6.36
CA GLY A 79 6.13 8.77 6.88
C GLY A 79 7.59 8.72 6.47
N LEU A 80 8.00 7.72 5.68
CA LEU A 80 9.37 7.64 5.18
C LEU A 80 9.61 8.59 4.01
N ILE A 81 10.87 8.93 3.79
CA ILE A 81 11.27 9.82 2.70
C ILE A 81 12.10 9.07 1.67
N PHE A 82 12.18 9.61 0.47
CA PHE A 82 13.17 9.19 -0.51
C PHE A 82 14.48 9.91 -0.18
N HIS A 83 15.33 9.25 0.59
CA HIS A 83 16.55 9.84 1.14
C HIS A 83 17.68 9.97 0.14
N ARG A 84 17.56 9.36 -1.03
CA ARG A 84 18.58 9.40 -2.08
C ARG A 84 17.90 9.57 -3.43
N ILE A 85 18.24 10.64 -4.13
CA ILE A 85 17.70 10.96 -5.45
C ILE A 85 18.87 11.25 -6.38
N ILE A 86 18.98 10.47 -7.46
CA ILE A 86 20.01 10.66 -8.49
C ILE A 86 19.31 10.91 -9.81
N ASP A 87 19.47 12.11 -10.34
CA ASP A 87 18.83 12.53 -11.58
C ASP A 87 19.25 11.63 -12.74
N GLY A 88 18.24 11.21 -13.53
CA GLY A 88 18.46 10.32 -14.67
C GLY A 88 18.78 8.87 -14.30
N PHE A 89 18.76 8.52 -13.01
CA PHE A 89 19.10 7.17 -12.56
C PHE A 89 18.03 6.54 -11.66
N MET A 90 17.82 7.07 -10.44
CA MET A 90 16.88 6.44 -9.50
C MET A 90 16.49 7.35 -8.33
N ILE A 91 15.45 6.95 -7.63
CA ILE A 91 15.14 7.41 -6.28
C ILE A 91 15.16 6.21 -5.34
N GLN A 92 15.60 6.40 -4.12
CA GLN A 92 15.70 5.35 -3.12
C GLN A 92 15.04 5.77 -1.81
N GLY A 93 14.24 4.89 -1.27
CA GLY A 93 13.57 5.09 0.01
C GLY A 93 13.49 3.81 0.81
N GLY A 94 12.84 3.85 1.95
CA GLY A 94 12.62 2.69 2.81
C GLY A 94 13.51 2.64 4.04
N SER A 95 14.37 3.64 4.25
CA SER A 95 15.20 3.71 5.46
C SER A 95 14.40 4.31 6.62
N PRO A 96 14.30 3.61 7.79
CA PRO A 96 13.52 4.12 8.92
C PRO A 96 14.08 5.40 9.52
N ASN A 97 15.37 5.66 9.39
CA ASN A 97 16.00 6.88 9.91
C ASN A 97 16.25 7.94 8.84
N GLY A 98 15.90 7.66 7.57
CA GLY A 98 16.13 8.58 6.46
C GLY A 98 17.58 8.75 6.04
N LYS A 99 18.46 7.85 6.45
CA LYS A 99 19.91 7.97 6.19
C LYS A 99 20.49 6.80 5.40
N GLY A 100 19.68 5.80 5.15
CA GLY A 100 20.14 4.60 4.44
C GLY A 100 20.54 3.44 5.29
#